data_77398da0b98ca7d3a1cf57d22c849c52
#
_entry.id   77398da0b98ca7d3a1cf57d22c849c52
#
_cell.length_a   1.000
_cell.length_b   1.000
_cell.length_c   1.000
_cell.angle_alpha   90.00
_cell.angle_beta   90.00
_cell.angle_gamma   90.00
#
_symmetry.space_group_name_H-M   'P 1'
#
loop_
_entity.id
_entity.type
_entity.pdbx_description
1 polymer ?
#
loop_
_entity_poly.entity_id
_entity_poly.type
_entity_poly.pdbx_seq_one_letter_code
_entity_poly.pdbx_strand_id
1 'polypeptide(L)'
;MTTKADRTYTISQLAREFEVTPRALRFYEDKGLLMPRREGMNRVYSHRDRGKLQLILRGKRVGLSLIEIKEILDLYSVDQRAQAQTALKRYKARVVALEAQREDVEAAIEMLHGYIGQLEDLLAKPAAPNAMANARAFEQEAKKRLEDAH
;
A
#
# COMPACT_ATOMS: atom_id res chain seq x y z
N MET A 1 -27.94 3.67 -32.44
CA MET A 1 -27.53 2.88 -31.25
C MET A 1 -26.10 3.24 -30.92
N THR A 2 -25.87 3.73 -29.70
CA THR A 2 -24.53 4.04 -29.23
C THR A 2 -23.83 2.72 -28.89
N THR A 3 -22.72 2.40 -29.56
CA THR A 3 -21.93 1.23 -29.22
C THR A 3 -21.21 1.45 -27.91
N LYS A 4 -20.79 0.38 -27.23
CA LYS A 4 -19.98 0.49 -26.00
C LYS A 4 -18.73 1.37 -26.20
N ALA A 5 -18.18 1.37 -27.42
CA ALA A 5 -17.00 2.15 -27.79
C ALA A 5 -17.25 3.68 -27.79
N ASP A 6 -18.49 4.09 -28.05
CA ASP A 6 -18.86 5.53 -28.12
C ASP A 6 -19.25 6.14 -26.77
N ARG A 7 -19.27 5.32 -25.72
CA ARG A 7 -19.67 5.76 -24.38
C ARG A 7 -18.62 6.64 -23.74
N THR A 8 -19.07 7.77 -23.22
CA THR A 8 -18.22 8.70 -22.48
C THR A 8 -18.64 8.81 -21.01
N TYR A 9 -17.72 9.24 -20.17
CA TYR A 9 -17.89 9.33 -18.73
C TYR A 9 -17.34 10.64 -18.21
N THR A 10 -18.01 11.19 -17.21
CA THR A 10 -17.47 12.31 -16.44
C THR A 10 -16.51 11.79 -15.35
N ILE A 11 -15.67 12.68 -14.81
CA ILE A 11 -14.80 12.33 -13.70
C ILE A 11 -15.60 11.85 -12.49
N SER A 12 -16.76 12.47 -12.22
CA SER A 12 -17.64 12.07 -11.11
C SER A 12 -18.25 10.69 -11.30
N GLN A 13 -18.63 10.33 -12.53
CA GLN A 13 -19.16 9.02 -12.85
C GLN A 13 -18.12 7.91 -12.64
N LEU A 14 -16.89 8.10 -13.12
CA LEU A 14 -15.81 7.14 -12.92
C LEU A 14 -15.37 7.05 -11.46
N ALA A 15 -15.25 8.17 -10.77
CA ALA A 15 -14.92 8.20 -9.36
C ALA A 15 -15.92 7.41 -8.52
N ARG A 16 -17.20 7.54 -8.81
CA ARG A 16 -18.27 6.80 -8.14
C ARG A 16 -18.26 5.31 -8.49
N GLU A 17 -18.11 4.97 -9.77
CA GLU A 17 -18.11 3.58 -10.24
C GLU A 17 -16.97 2.77 -9.62
N PHE A 18 -15.78 3.34 -9.53
CA PHE A 18 -14.59 2.68 -9.02
C PHE A 18 -14.30 2.96 -7.54
N GLU A 19 -15.16 3.70 -6.86
CA GLU A 19 -15.01 4.06 -5.44
C GLU A 19 -13.66 4.74 -5.14
N VAL A 20 -13.26 5.65 -6.03
CA VAL A 20 -12.06 6.47 -5.90
C VAL A 20 -12.42 7.95 -5.91
N THR A 21 -11.48 8.80 -5.52
CA THR A 21 -11.71 10.25 -5.52
C THR A 21 -11.42 10.85 -6.90
N PRO A 22 -12.09 11.97 -7.27
CA PRO A 22 -11.70 12.74 -8.45
C PRO A 22 -10.24 13.18 -8.41
N ARG A 23 -9.70 13.44 -7.23
CA ARG A 23 -8.29 13.78 -7.03
C ARG A 23 -7.35 12.65 -7.48
N ALA A 24 -7.69 11.40 -7.20
CA ALA A 24 -6.93 10.25 -7.66
C ALA A 24 -6.89 10.16 -9.19
N LEU A 25 -8.03 10.40 -9.86
CA LEU A 25 -8.10 10.43 -11.33
C LEU A 25 -7.25 11.54 -11.94
N ARG A 26 -7.26 12.74 -11.34
CA ARG A 26 -6.38 13.85 -11.76
C ARG A 26 -4.91 13.51 -11.56
N PHE A 27 -4.57 12.84 -10.47
CA PHE A 27 -3.21 12.36 -10.21
C PHE A 27 -2.74 11.38 -11.31
N TYR A 28 -3.57 10.44 -11.73
CA TYR A 28 -3.23 9.53 -12.83
C TYR A 28 -3.09 10.25 -14.16
N GLU A 29 -3.87 11.28 -14.42
CA GLU A 29 -3.71 12.17 -15.58
C GLU A 29 -2.36 12.90 -15.51
N ASP A 30 -2.00 13.50 -14.37
CA ASP A 30 -0.74 14.20 -14.16
C ASP A 30 0.48 13.29 -14.34
N LYS A 31 0.34 12.01 -14.04
CA LYS A 31 1.38 10.99 -14.25
C LYS A 31 1.39 10.38 -15.65
N GLY A 32 0.53 10.86 -16.54
CA GLY A 32 0.46 10.37 -17.92
C GLY A 32 -0.16 8.99 -18.10
N LEU A 33 -0.86 8.50 -17.09
CA LEU A 33 -1.55 7.20 -17.13
C LEU A 33 -2.94 7.30 -17.78
N LEU A 34 -3.59 8.43 -17.64
CA LEU A 34 -4.87 8.75 -18.26
C LEU A 34 -4.75 10.03 -19.10
N MET A 35 -5.44 10.08 -20.22
CA MET A 35 -5.45 11.24 -21.11
C MET A 35 -6.88 11.54 -21.56
N PRO A 36 -7.74 12.07 -20.66
CA PRO A 36 -9.09 12.42 -21.03
C PRO A 36 -9.12 13.60 -22.00
N ARG A 37 -10.10 13.60 -22.88
CA ARG A 37 -10.39 14.75 -23.74
C ARG A 37 -10.95 15.89 -22.90
N ARG A 38 -10.73 17.12 -23.34
CA ARG A 38 -11.31 18.32 -22.72
C ARG A 38 -12.46 18.84 -23.55
N GLU A 39 -13.57 19.12 -22.89
CA GLU A 39 -14.70 19.91 -23.43
C GLU A 39 -14.89 21.13 -22.49
N GLY A 40 -14.34 22.29 -22.91
CA GLY A 40 -14.26 23.45 -22.04
C GLY A 40 -13.45 23.16 -20.77
N MET A 41 -14.06 23.35 -19.60
CA MET A 41 -13.46 23.07 -18.28
C MET A 41 -13.61 21.59 -17.86
N ASN A 42 -14.39 20.81 -18.61
CA ASN A 42 -14.76 19.45 -18.25
C ASN A 42 -13.83 18.40 -18.86
N ARG A 43 -13.50 17.37 -18.08
CA ARG A 43 -12.83 16.15 -18.55
C ARG A 43 -13.86 15.17 -19.09
N VAL A 44 -13.60 14.64 -20.27
CA VAL A 44 -14.43 13.61 -20.90
C VAL A 44 -13.59 12.35 -21.08
N TYR A 45 -13.95 11.32 -20.35
CA TYR A 45 -13.28 10.02 -20.39
C TYR A 45 -13.97 9.11 -21.40
N SER A 46 -13.19 8.47 -22.26
CA SER A 46 -13.68 7.46 -23.20
C SER A 46 -13.89 6.11 -22.50
N HIS A 47 -14.56 5.19 -23.20
CA HIS A 47 -14.66 3.81 -22.74
C HIS A 47 -13.27 3.14 -22.62
N ARG A 48 -12.34 3.53 -23.47
CA ARG A 48 -10.94 3.12 -23.41
C ARG A 48 -10.25 3.64 -22.13
N ASP A 49 -10.47 4.90 -21.77
CA ASP A 49 -9.97 5.49 -20.53
C ASP A 49 -10.51 4.74 -19.31
N ARG A 50 -11.78 4.34 -19.35
CA ARG A 50 -12.39 3.52 -18.30
C ARG A 50 -11.67 2.17 -18.15
N GLY A 51 -11.37 1.49 -19.27
CA GLY A 51 -10.60 0.24 -19.27
C GLY A 51 -9.19 0.43 -18.72
N LYS A 52 -8.51 1.51 -19.08
CA LYS A 52 -7.20 1.88 -18.52
C LYS A 52 -7.26 2.11 -17.01
N LEU A 53 -8.27 2.85 -16.54
CA LEU A 53 -8.47 3.09 -15.12
C LEU A 53 -8.66 1.78 -14.35
N GLN A 54 -9.44 0.86 -14.88
CA GLN A 54 -9.63 -0.47 -14.28
C GLN A 54 -8.29 -1.21 -14.12
N LEU A 55 -7.43 -1.15 -15.13
CA LEU A 55 -6.11 -1.77 -15.10
C LEU A 55 -5.18 -1.08 -14.10
N ILE A 56 -5.20 0.25 -14.03
CA ILE A 56 -4.44 1.04 -13.05
C ILE A 56 -4.82 0.62 -11.63
N LEU A 57 -6.11 0.56 -11.32
CA LEU A 57 -6.59 0.24 -9.98
C LEU A 57 -6.30 -1.21 -9.58
N ARG A 58 -6.37 -2.14 -10.52
CA ARG A 58 -5.93 -3.54 -10.28
C ARG A 58 -4.45 -3.61 -9.91
N GLY A 59 -3.60 -2.93 -10.66
CA GLY A 59 -2.16 -2.88 -10.38
C GLY A 59 -1.86 -2.23 -9.03
N LYS A 60 -2.49 -1.11 -8.73
CA LYS A 60 -2.35 -0.41 -7.45
C LYS A 60 -2.77 -1.28 -6.26
N ARG A 61 -3.85 -2.02 -6.41
CA ARG A 61 -4.39 -2.88 -5.36
C ARG A 61 -3.40 -3.98 -4.92
N VAL A 62 -2.61 -4.49 -5.83
CA VAL A 62 -1.60 -5.53 -5.55
C VAL A 62 -0.20 -4.96 -5.32
N GLY A 63 -0.05 -3.65 -5.35
CA GLY A 63 1.20 -2.96 -5.02
C GLY A 63 2.18 -2.84 -6.17
N LEU A 64 1.73 -2.86 -7.42
CA LEU A 64 2.59 -2.48 -8.55
C LEU A 64 2.92 -0.98 -8.49
N SER A 65 4.13 -0.62 -8.89
CA SER A 65 4.54 0.76 -9.05
C SER A 65 3.83 1.41 -10.26
N LEU A 66 3.77 2.75 -10.28
CA LEU A 66 3.20 3.48 -11.42
C LEU A 66 3.98 3.22 -12.72
N ILE A 67 5.29 3.00 -12.63
CA ILE A 67 6.14 2.65 -13.78
C ILE A 67 5.74 1.29 -14.35
N GLU A 68 5.57 0.29 -13.51
CA GLU A 68 5.15 -1.05 -13.91
C GLU A 68 3.74 -1.05 -14.52
N ILE A 69 2.82 -0.28 -13.95
CA ILE A 69 1.48 -0.09 -14.49
C ILE A 69 1.55 0.60 -15.86
N LYS A 70 2.38 1.62 -16.00
CA LYS A 70 2.55 2.35 -17.27
C LYS A 70 3.08 1.44 -18.37
N GLU A 71 4.03 0.57 -18.10
CA GLU A 71 4.53 -0.41 -19.07
C GLU A 71 3.40 -1.29 -19.64
N ILE A 72 2.46 -1.69 -18.80
CA ILE A 72 1.30 -2.47 -19.23
C ILE A 72 0.33 -1.60 -20.05
N LEU A 73 0.10 -0.36 -19.59
CA LEU A 73 -0.80 0.59 -20.27
C LEU A 73 -0.29 1.02 -21.65
N ASP A 74 1.00 1.18 -21.84
CA ASP A 74 1.59 1.60 -23.11
C ASP A 74 1.29 0.60 -24.25
N LEU A 75 1.00 -0.65 -23.89
CA LEU A 75 0.58 -1.70 -24.83
C LEU A 75 -0.93 -1.79 -25.01
N TYR A 76 -1.70 -0.98 -24.28
CA TYR A 76 -3.15 -1.02 -24.31
C TYR A 76 -3.69 -0.68 -25.73
N SER A 77 -4.45 -1.60 -26.31
CA SER A 77 -5.01 -1.51 -27.67
C SER A 77 -3.97 -1.46 -28.83
N VAL A 78 -2.68 -1.63 -28.52
CA VAL A 78 -1.62 -1.74 -29.54
C VAL A 78 -1.36 -3.23 -29.87
N ASP A 79 -1.05 -3.99 -28.84
CA ASP A 79 -0.84 -5.44 -28.93
C ASP A 79 -1.35 -6.11 -27.66
N GLN A 80 -2.54 -6.68 -27.73
CA GLN A 80 -3.18 -7.35 -26.60
C GLN A 80 -2.36 -8.52 -26.06
N ARG A 81 -1.67 -9.26 -26.92
CA ARG A 81 -0.84 -10.39 -26.52
C ARG A 81 0.40 -9.92 -25.76
N ALA A 82 1.10 -8.92 -26.27
CA ALA A 82 2.25 -8.31 -25.62
C ALA A 82 1.85 -7.66 -24.28
N GLN A 83 0.69 -7.01 -24.22
CA GLN A 83 0.14 -6.47 -22.98
C GLN A 83 -0.09 -7.57 -21.93
N ALA A 84 -0.72 -8.67 -22.34
CA ALA A 84 -0.98 -9.79 -21.44
C ALA A 84 0.32 -10.43 -20.94
N GLN A 85 1.33 -10.59 -21.80
CA GLN A 85 2.63 -11.13 -21.42
C GLN A 85 3.36 -10.22 -20.42
N THR A 86 3.33 -8.91 -20.63
CA THR A 86 3.93 -7.93 -19.72
C THR A 86 3.22 -7.92 -18.37
N ALA A 87 1.90 -7.90 -18.38
CA ALA A 87 1.11 -7.98 -17.15
C ALA A 87 1.38 -9.28 -16.39
N LEU A 88 1.41 -10.41 -17.08
CA LEU A 88 1.70 -11.71 -16.48
C LEU A 88 3.07 -11.73 -15.80
N LYS A 89 4.10 -11.21 -16.47
CA LYS A 89 5.44 -11.09 -15.91
C LYS A 89 5.45 -10.26 -14.62
N ARG A 90 4.79 -9.10 -14.63
CA ARG A 90 4.73 -8.20 -13.47
C ARG A 90 3.94 -8.80 -12.32
N TYR A 91 2.82 -9.45 -12.60
CA TYR A 91 2.02 -10.11 -11.56
C TYR A 91 2.75 -11.31 -10.93
N LYS A 92 3.43 -12.13 -11.72
CA LYS A 92 4.25 -13.24 -11.19
C LYS A 92 5.37 -12.75 -10.29
N ALA A 93 6.10 -11.72 -10.70
CA ALA A 93 7.14 -11.11 -9.88
C ALA A 93 6.56 -10.53 -8.57
N ARG A 94 5.37 -9.93 -8.62
CA ARG A 94 4.70 -9.41 -7.44
C ARG A 94 4.27 -10.51 -6.47
N VAL A 95 3.77 -11.64 -6.98
CA VAL A 95 3.45 -12.82 -6.15
C VAL A 95 4.68 -13.28 -5.38
N VAL A 96 5.82 -13.45 -6.04
CA VAL A 96 7.07 -13.85 -5.37
C VAL A 96 7.46 -12.88 -4.26
N ALA A 97 7.38 -11.56 -4.51
CA ALA A 97 7.68 -10.55 -3.52
C ALA A 97 6.71 -10.59 -2.31
N LEU A 98 5.42 -10.79 -2.57
CA LEU A 98 4.41 -10.89 -1.50
C LEU A 98 4.57 -12.18 -0.67
N GLU A 99 4.94 -13.29 -1.28
CA GLU A 99 5.22 -14.55 -0.58
C GLU A 99 6.43 -14.41 0.36
N ALA A 100 7.50 -13.76 -0.11
CA ALA A 100 8.65 -13.44 0.74
C ALA A 100 8.27 -12.52 1.90
N GLN A 101 7.47 -11.49 1.63
CA GLN A 101 6.98 -10.58 2.67
C GLN A 101 6.09 -11.32 3.70
N ARG A 102 5.26 -12.25 3.25
CA ARG A 102 4.45 -13.08 4.14
C ARG A 102 5.31 -13.91 5.08
N GLU A 103 6.36 -14.55 4.56
CA GLU A 103 7.30 -15.32 5.38
C GLU A 103 7.99 -14.45 6.43
N ASP A 104 8.41 -13.24 6.07
CA ASP A 104 9.02 -12.29 7.00
C ASP A 104 8.03 -11.86 8.11
N VAL A 105 6.77 -11.63 7.76
CA VAL A 105 5.72 -11.28 8.72
C VAL A 105 5.43 -12.46 9.66
N GLU A 106 5.32 -13.67 9.13
CA GLU A 106 5.11 -14.88 9.93
C GLU A 106 6.26 -15.11 10.92
N ALA A 107 7.50 -14.93 10.48
CA ALA A 107 8.69 -15.03 11.36
C ALA A 107 8.68 -13.96 12.45
N ALA A 108 8.31 -12.72 12.13
CA ALA A 108 8.20 -11.64 13.13
C ALA A 108 7.11 -11.93 14.17
N ILE A 109 5.98 -12.46 13.75
CA ILE A 109 4.89 -12.86 14.67
C ILE A 109 5.37 -13.95 15.62
N GLU A 110 6.07 -14.96 15.10
CA GLU A 110 6.61 -16.05 15.93
C GLU A 110 7.62 -15.56 16.95
N MET A 111 8.53 -14.67 16.55
CA MET A 111 9.46 -14.02 17.48
C MET A 111 8.74 -13.25 18.58
N LEU A 112 7.71 -12.48 18.22
CA LEU A 112 6.90 -11.73 19.20
C LEU A 112 6.18 -12.65 20.18
N HIS A 113 5.62 -13.75 19.71
CA HIS A 113 5.03 -14.76 20.61
C HIS A 113 6.05 -15.30 21.61
N GLY A 114 7.28 -15.56 21.18
CA GLY A 114 8.37 -15.96 22.07
C GLY A 114 8.67 -14.90 23.14
N TYR A 115 8.81 -13.64 22.74
CA TYR A 115 9.07 -12.54 23.68
C TYR A 115 7.90 -12.32 24.66
N ILE A 116 6.67 -12.38 24.18
CA ILE A 116 5.47 -12.29 25.02
C ILE A 116 5.49 -13.39 26.07
N GLY A 117 5.71 -14.64 25.68
CA GLY A 117 5.78 -15.77 26.61
C GLY A 117 6.84 -15.58 27.70
N GLN A 118 8.04 -15.10 27.34
CA GLN A 118 9.10 -14.82 28.28
C GLN A 118 8.70 -13.72 29.29
N LEU A 119 8.02 -12.67 28.81
CA LEU A 119 7.57 -11.58 29.68
C LEU A 119 6.41 -12.00 30.58
N GLU A 120 5.48 -12.79 30.08
CA GLU A 120 4.38 -13.36 30.86
C GLU A 120 4.92 -14.27 31.96
N ASP A 121 5.89 -15.13 31.66
CA ASP A 121 6.56 -15.99 32.66
C ASP A 121 7.29 -15.16 33.73
N LEU A 122 7.95 -14.08 33.34
CA LEU A 122 8.60 -13.17 34.28
C LEU A 122 7.60 -12.50 35.20
N LEU A 123 6.46 -12.05 34.66
CA LEU A 123 5.41 -11.39 35.45
C LEU A 123 4.60 -12.37 36.31
N ALA A 124 4.54 -13.64 35.95
CA ALA A 124 3.89 -14.68 36.72
C ALA A 124 4.69 -15.08 37.98
N LYS A 125 6.01 -14.82 38.01
CA LYS A 125 6.84 -15.04 39.20
C LYS A 125 6.51 -14.00 40.25
N PRO A 126 6.38 -14.38 41.56
CA PRO A 126 6.15 -13.42 42.60
C PRO A 126 7.33 -12.44 42.66
N ALA A 127 7.02 -11.14 42.83
CA ALA A 127 8.04 -10.11 43.01
C ALA A 127 8.97 -10.48 44.15
N ALA A 128 10.30 -10.33 43.97
CA ALA A 128 11.25 -10.56 45.04
C ALA A 128 10.89 -9.67 46.23
N PRO A 129 10.99 -10.16 47.49
CA PRO A 129 10.59 -9.40 48.68
C PRO A 129 11.21 -8.00 48.79
N ASN A 130 12.33 -7.78 48.12
CA ASN A 130 13.10 -6.53 48.14
C ASN A 130 13.06 -5.77 46.78
N ALA A 131 12.26 -6.18 45.80
CA ALA A 131 12.25 -5.57 44.46
C ALA A 131 11.89 -4.08 44.52
N MET A 132 10.90 -3.69 45.33
CA MET A 132 10.53 -2.28 45.49
C MET A 132 11.59 -1.47 46.28
N ALA A 133 12.23 -2.05 47.27
CA ALA A 133 13.31 -1.40 48.01
C ALA A 133 14.54 -1.18 47.13
N ASN A 134 14.88 -2.15 46.28
CA ASN A 134 15.98 -2.06 45.34
C ASN A 134 15.71 -1.02 44.25
N ALA A 135 14.48 -0.92 43.72
CA ALA A 135 14.09 0.09 42.77
C ALA A 135 14.19 1.50 43.37
N ARG A 136 13.71 1.70 44.61
CA ARG A 136 13.81 2.99 45.29
C ARG A 136 15.26 3.37 45.58
N ALA A 137 16.11 2.40 46.02
CA ALA A 137 17.52 2.64 46.23
C ALA A 137 18.25 3.06 44.95
N PHE A 138 17.93 2.43 43.82
CA PHE A 138 18.49 2.79 42.53
C PHE A 138 18.07 4.20 42.08
N GLU A 139 16.79 4.57 42.25
CA GLU A 139 16.30 5.91 41.95
C GLU A 139 16.97 6.98 42.83
N GLN A 140 17.14 6.72 44.11
CA GLN A 140 17.81 7.65 45.00
C GLN A 140 19.29 7.83 44.66
N GLU A 141 19.98 6.76 44.28
CA GLU A 141 21.38 6.84 43.87
C GLU A 141 21.53 7.57 42.54
N ALA A 142 20.62 7.35 41.59
CA ALA A 142 20.59 8.06 40.32
C ALA A 142 20.34 9.56 40.52
N LYS A 143 19.41 9.95 41.40
CA LYS A 143 19.17 11.35 41.77
C LYS A 143 20.40 12.00 42.39
N LYS A 144 21.05 11.33 43.35
CA LYS A 144 22.25 11.83 44.00
C LYS A 144 23.38 12.09 42.99
N ARG A 145 23.59 11.17 42.02
CA ARG A 145 24.60 11.34 40.99
C ARG A 145 24.31 12.53 40.07
N LEU A 146 23.04 12.84 39.82
CA LEU A 146 22.64 14.01 39.04
C LEU A 146 22.84 15.34 39.80
N GLU A 147 22.61 15.33 41.13
CA GLU A 147 22.82 16.50 42.01
C GLU A 147 24.31 16.77 42.20
N ASP A 148 25.15 15.74 42.33
CA ASP A 148 26.61 15.86 42.51
C ASP A 148 27.34 16.27 41.22
N ALA A 149 26.66 16.22 40.05
CA ALA A 149 27.22 16.58 38.73
C ALA A 149 27.03 18.08 38.37
N HIS A 150 26.45 18.91 39.26
CA HIS A 150 26.27 20.36 39.13
C HIS A 150 27.15 21.05 40.13
#